data_aef58569b6a463f87fe0dbabdcb9e9ca
#
_entry.id   aef58569b6a463f87fe0dbabdcb9e9ca
#
_cell.length_a   1.000
_cell.length_b   1.000
_cell.length_c   1.000
_cell.angle_alpha   90.00
_cell.angle_beta   90.00
_cell.angle_gamma   90.00
#
_symmetry.space_group_name_H-M   'P 1'
#
loop_
_entity.id
_entity.type
_entity.pdbx_description
1 polymer ?
#
loop_
_entity_poly.entity_id
_entity_poly.type
_entity_poly.pdbx_seq_one_letter_code
_entity_poly.pdbx_strand_id
1 'polypeptide(L)'
;SDYCEMTKIGTSVQGRGIYDFAIGNPDAEESLLIVSTLHAREYICSAVMMKEIQYYLENYNGTIGGVKMSNILQKMQIHYIVMANPDGVTISQTKHSRWKSNGRGVDLNRNFPAKHFIPGGKKGEQGYSGPKALSEPESYAVATLTRQLIKQQNLQGVVNYHAMGRIIYGDCTKGSLKKDTYKMYDIAKKITGYSKAPDSGSGRSWGGQYREYVMDLLNKPSITIEIGSSVAPCPHWQYEIEFQKNRYVVVRIANALK
;
A
#
# COMPACT_ATOMS: atom_id res chain seq x y z
N SER A 1 -15.22 -16.33 -3.90
CA SER A 1 -14.57 -17.52 -4.53
C SER A 1 -13.75 -18.22 -3.47
N ASP A 2 -13.49 -19.49 -3.66
CA ASP A 2 -12.70 -20.30 -2.71
C ASP A 2 -11.23 -19.82 -2.55
N TYR A 3 -10.83 -18.83 -3.35
CA TYR A 3 -9.49 -18.25 -3.37
C TYR A 3 -9.45 -16.77 -2.97
N CYS A 4 -10.55 -16.23 -2.45
CA CYS A 4 -10.59 -14.85 -1.98
C CYS A 4 -11.45 -14.76 -0.72
N GLU A 5 -10.83 -14.30 0.35
CA GLU A 5 -11.49 -13.97 1.61
C GLU A 5 -11.49 -12.45 1.81
N MET A 6 -12.61 -11.92 2.32
CA MET A 6 -12.72 -10.53 2.72
C MET A 6 -12.94 -10.45 4.22
N THR A 7 -11.97 -9.90 4.94
CA THR A 7 -12.03 -9.77 6.40
C THR A 7 -12.05 -8.30 6.81
N LYS A 8 -12.96 -7.93 7.71
CA LYS A 8 -12.96 -6.59 8.31
C LYS A 8 -11.85 -6.49 9.35
N ILE A 9 -10.84 -5.67 9.08
CA ILE A 9 -9.67 -5.48 9.94
C ILE A 9 -9.79 -4.26 10.88
N GLY A 10 -10.77 -3.42 10.66
CA GLY A 10 -10.99 -2.22 11.47
C GLY A 10 -12.20 -1.40 11.06
N THR A 11 -12.38 -0.31 11.76
CA THR A 11 -13.45 0.65 11.50
C THR A 11 -12.84 2.06 11.56
N SER A 12 -13.15 2.88 10.56
CA SER A 12 -12.69 4.27 10.48
C SER A 12 -13.35 5.16 11.54
N VAL A 13 -12.86 6.38 11.67
CA VAL A 13 -13.39 7.39 12.61
C VAL A 13 -14.91 7.59 12.49
N GLN A 14 -15.45 7.54 11.27
CA GLN A 14 -16.89 7.75 11.00
C GLN A 14 -17.66 6.43 10.86
N GLY A 15 -17.10 5.30 11.29
CA GLY A 15 -17.80 4.03 11.36
C GLY A 15 -17.75 3.17 10.09
N ARG A 16 -16.97 3.56 9.06
CA ARG A 16 -16.83 2.75 7.83
C ARG A 16 -15.86 1.60 8.03
N GLY A 17 -16.19 0.43 7.47
CA GLY A 17 -15.31 -0.75 7.53
C GLY A 17 -14.00 -0.53 6.74
N ILE A 18 -12.91 -1.06 7.28
CA ILE A 18 -11.63 -1.22 6.61
C ILE A 18 -11.45 -2.71 6.41
N TYR A 19 -11.13 -3.12 5.19
CA TYR A 19 -11.13 -4.54 4.81
C TYR A 19 -9.78 -4.97 4.25
N ASP A 20 -9.41 -6.20 4.56
CA ASP A 20 -8.39 -6.97 3.89
C ASP A 20 -9.05 -7.92 2.90
N PHE A 21 -8.56 -7.95 1.68
CA PHE A 21 -8.89 -8.94 0.66
C PHE A 21 -7.69 -9.86 0.51
N ALA A 22 -7.77 -11.06 1.04
CA ALA A 22 -6.74 -12.06 0.96
C ALA A 22 -7.00 -13.00 -0.21
N ILE A 23 -6.09 -13.08 -1.16
CA ILE A 23 -6.21 -13.98 -2.33
C ILE A 23 -5.14 -15.06 -2.28
N GLY A 24 -5.52 -16.29 -2.59
CA GLY A 24 -4.67 -17.47 -2.57
C GLY A 24 -5.02 -18.46 -1.46
N ASN A 25 -4.13 -19.40 -1.21
CA ASN A 25 -4.31 -20.44 -0.20
C ASN A 25 -4.27 -19.82 1.21
N PRO A 26 -5.32 -19.96 2.03
CA PRO A 26 -5.32 -19.47 3.41
C PRO A 26 -4.26 -20.12 4.30
N ASP A 27 -3.85 -21.35 3.95
CA ASP A 27 -2.82 -22.10 4.67
C ASP A 27 -1.40 -21.84 4.13
N ALA A 28 -1.21 -20.85 3.25
CA ALA A 28 0.10 -20.49 2.75
C ALA A 28 1.00 -19.98 3.90
N GLU A 29 2.23 -20.48 3.95
CA GLU A 29 3.21 -20.09 4.97
C GLU A 29 3.75 -18.67 4.76
N GLU A 30 3.66 -18.14 3.55
CA GLU A 30 4.19 -16.84 3.16
C GLU A 30 3.07 -15.88 2.75
N SER A 31 3.31 -14.59 2.97
CA SER A 31 2.39 -13.53 2.56
C SER A 31 3.10 -12.33 1.94
N LEU A 32 2.34 -11.58 1.13
CA LEU A 32 2.71 -10.27 0.61
C LEU A 32 1.56 -9.29 0.92
N LEU A 33 1.87 -8.10 1.41
CA LEU A 33 0.85 -7.11 1.75
C LEU A 33 0.89 -5.91 0.80
N ILE A 34 -0.28 -5.59 0.25
CA ILE A 34 -0.51 -4.42 -0.58
C ILE A 34 -1.39 -3.46 0.21
N VAL A 35 -0.92 -2.22 0.39
CA VAL A 35 -1.71 -1.18 1.06
C VAL A 35 -1.93 -0.04 0.09
N SER A 36 -3.15 0.45 -0.01
CA SER A 36 -3.46 1.59 -0.85
C SER A 36 -4.40 2.59 -0.20
N THR A 37 -4.44 3.77 -0.75
CA THR A 37 -5.36 4.85 -0.38
C THR A 37 -5.28 5.25 1.11
N LEU A 38 -4.04 5.38 1.63
CA LEU A 38 -3.80 6.07 2.89
C LEU A 38 -4.17 7.56 2.78
N HIS A 39 -3.94 8.17 1.62
CA HIS A 39 -4.37 9.53 1.33
C HIS A 39 -5.70 9.52 0.59
N ALA A 40 -6.63 10.31 1.08
CA ALA A 40 -8.01 10.35 0.65
C ALA A 40 -8.22 10.62 -0.86
N ARG A 41 -7.48 11.58 -1.42
CA ARG A 41 -7.59 12.01 -2.84
C ARG A 41 -6.95 11.03 -3.84
N GLU A 42 -6.33 9.97 -3.33
CA GLU A 42 -5.57 9.01 -4.14
C GLU A 42 -6.38 7.72 -4.42
N TYR A 43 -7.72 7.82 -4.44
CA TYR A 43 -8.64 6.68 -4.56
C TYR A 43 -8.60 5.96 -5.92
N ILE A 44 -7.87 6.48 -6.92
CA ILE A 44 -7.54 5.73 -8.13
C ILE A 44 -6.77 4.45 -7.78
N CYS A 45 -5.95 4.48 -6.71
CA CYS A 45 -5.23 3.30 -6.22
C CYS A 45 -6.20 2.19 -5.82
N SER A 46 -7.28 2.52 -5.10
CA SER A 46 -8.31 1.54 -4.74
C SER A 46 -8.94 0.90 -5.98
N ALA A 47 -9.28 1.71 -6.98
CA ALA A 47 -9.89 1.21 -8.21
C ALA A 47 -8.94 0.26 -8.98
N VAL A 48 -7.67 0.63 -9.09
CA VAL A 48 -6.65 -0.19 -9.77
C VAL A 48 -6.42 -1.50 -9.02
N MET A 49 -6.32 -1.47 -7.68
CA MET A 49 -6.13 -2.68 -6.86
C MET A 49 -7.34 -3.62 -6.91
N MET A 50 -8.57 -3.09 -6.89
CA MET A 50 -9.78 -3.94 -7.06
C MET A 50 -9.79 -4.64 -8.41
N LYS A 51 -9.42 -3.93 -9.48
CA LYS A 51 -9.32 -4.55 -10.81
C LYS A 51 -8.19 -5.58 -10.88
N GLU A 52 -7.08 -5.35 -10.18
CA GLU A 52 -5.99 -6.31 -10.11
C GLU A 52 -6.41 -7.60 -9.40
N ILE A 53 -7.10 -7.49 -8.25
CA ILE A 53 -7.67 -8.65 -7.54
C ILE A 53 -8.58 -9.45 -8.48
N GLN A 54 -9.55 -8.78 -9.14
CA GLN A 54 -10.44 -9.41 -10.09
C GLN A 54 -9.67 -10.11 -11.21
N TYR A 55 -8.70 -9.43 -11.81
CA TYR A 55 -7.86 -9.95 -12.90
C TYR A 55 -7.08 -11.20 -12.47
N TYR A 56 -6.54 -11.22 -11.23
CA TYR A 56 -5.81 -12.37 -10.70
C TYR A 56 -6.72 -13.57 -10.44
N LEU A 57 -7.92 -13.34 -9.90
CA LEU A 57 -8.90 -14.39 -9.65
C LEU A 57 -9.45 -15.01 -10.95
N GLU A 58 -9.77 -14.18 -11.94
CA GLU A 58 -10.22 -14.63 -13.25
C GLU A 58 -9.15 -15.46 -14.00
N ASN A 59 -7.88 -15.22 -13.69
CA ASN A 59 -6.74 -15.90 -14.31
C ASN A 59 -6.01 -16.85 -13.35
N TYR A 60 -6.66 -17.34 -12.30
CA TYR A 60 -6.06 -18.24 -11.30
C TYR A 60 -5.32 -19.43 -11.92
N ASN A 61 -5.93 -20.09 -12.90
CA ASN A 61 -5.32 -21.20 -13.63
C ASN A 61 -4.45 -20.77 -14.82
N GLY A 62 -4.32 -19.47 -15.04
CA GLY A 62 -3.60 -18.89 -16.15
C GLY A 62 -2.15 -18.51 -15.82
N THR A 63 -1.56 -17.76 -16.75
CA THR A 63 -0.21 -17.18 -16.61
C THR A 63 -0.30 -15.68 -16.75
N ILE A 64 0.15 -14.95 -15.73
CA ILE A 64 0.17 -13.49 -15.70
C ILE A 64 1.62 -13.01 -15.62
N GLY A 65 2.03 -12.16 -16.56
CA GLY A 65 3.38 -11.62 -16.59
C GLY A 65 4.48 -12.71 -16.61
N GLY A 66 4.21 -13.87 -17.24
CA GLY A 66 5.14 -15.00 -17.27
C GLY A 66 5.12 -15.85 -15.99
N VAL A 67 4.18 -15.66 -15.08
CA VAL A 67 4.06 -16.39 -13.82
C VAL A 67 2.77 -17.19 -13.80
N LYS A 68 2.85 -18.51 -13.52
CA LYS A 68 1.68 -19.35 -13.30
C LYS A 68 1.01 -18.98 -11.99
N MET A 69 -0.20 -18.45 -12.05
CA MET A 69 -0.89 -17.86 -10.89
C MET A 69 -1.13 -18.87 -9.78
N SER A 70 -1.64 -20.06 -10.09
CA SER A 70 -1.86 -21.13 -9.09
C SER A 70 -0.59 -21.50 -8.33
N ASN A 71 0.58 -21.48 -8.97
CA ASN A 71 1.85 -21.81 -8.30
C ASN A 71 2.27 -20.75 -7.27
N ILE A 72 1.89 -19.49 -7.48
CA ILE A 72 2.15 -18.42 -6.53
C ILE A 72 1.10 -18.46 -5.42
N LEU A 73 -0.17 -18.44 -5.79
CA LEU A 73 -1.28 -18.31 -4.84
C LEU A 73 -1.45 -19.56 -3.95
N GLN A 74 -0.82 -20.68 -4.28
CA GLN A 74 -0.74 -21.84 -3.40
C GLN A 74 0.35 -21.69 -2.30
N LYS A 75 1.41 -20.93 -2.57
CA LYS A 75 2.57 -20.82 -1.67
C LYS A 75 2.58 -19.52 -0.88
N MET A 76 1.97 -18.48 -1.44
CA MET A 76 1.94 -17.15 -0.88
C MET A 76 0.52 -16.58 -0.97
N GLN A 77 -0.04 -16.17 0.16
CA GLN A 77 -1.29 -15.42 0.20
C GLN A 77 -1.00 -13.93 -0.02
N ILE A 78 -1.73 -13.29 -0.92
CA ILE A 78 -1.57 -11.86 -1.19
C ILE A 78 -2.73 -11.10 -0.54
N HIS A 79 -2.40 -10.22 0.39
CA HIS A 79 -3.32 -9.40 1.15
C HIS A 79 -3.42 -8.00 0.56
N TYR A 80 -4.63 -7.47 0.44
CA TYR A 80 -4.89 -6.12 -0.08
C TYR A 80 -5.74 -5.31 0.88
N ILE A 81 -5.16 -4.28 1.49
CA ILE A 81 -5.93 -3.18 2.08
C ILE A 81 -6.20 -2.17 0.96
N VAL A 82 -7.31 -2.37 0.24
CA VAL A 82 -7.64 -1.61 -0.96
C VAL A 82 -7.95 -0.14 -0.63
N MET A 83 -8.60 0.11 0.50
CA MET A 83 -9.01 1.46 0.93
C MET A 83 -8.76 1.64 2.42
N ALA A 84 -7.58 2.12 2.77
CA ALA A 84 -7.21 2.36 4.16
C ALA A 84 -7.91 3.58 4.78
N ASN A 85 -8.40 4.53 3.96
CA ASN A 85 -8.98 5.81 4.40
C ASN A 85 -10.37 6.09 3.83
N PRO A 86 -11.40 5.29 4.18
CA PRO A 86 -12.72 5.41 3.55
C PRO A 86 -13.44 6.73 3.89
N ASP A 87 -13.22 7.30 5.08
CA ASP A 87 -13.82 8.58 5.47
C ASP A 87 -13.23 9.73 4.67
N GLY A 88 -11.91 9.77 4.57
CA GLY A 88 -11.22 10.78 3.78
C GLY A 88 -11.62 10.72 2.31
N VAL A 89 -11.74 9.51 1.73
CA VAL A 89 -12.22 9.33 0.35
C VAL A 89 -13.61 9.92 0.17
N THR A 90 -14.53 9.65 1.09
CA THR A 90 -15.87 10.26 1.05
C THR A 90 -15.79 11.79 1.06
N ILE A 91 -14.94 12.38 1.91
CA ILE A 91 -14.73 13.84 1.95
C ILE A 91 -14.16 14.34 0.63
N SER A 92 -13.15 13.64 0.08
CA SER A 92 -12.53 14.01 -1.19
C SER A 92 -13.53 13.99 -2.36
N GLN A 93 -14.41 13.00 -2.39
CA GLN A 93 -15.39 12.85 -3.46
C GLN A 93 -16.59 13.83 -3.36
N THR A 94 -16.93 14.25 -2.15
CA THR A 94 -18.20 14.98 -1.95
C THR A 94 -18.07 16.45 -1.50
N LYS A 95 -16.94 16.82 -0.88
CA LYS A 95 -16.78 18.14 -0.25
C LYS A 95 -15.51 18.88 -0.67
N HIS A 96 -14.38 18.21 -0.64
CA HIS A 96 -13.06 18.82 -0.84
C HIS A 96 -12.17 17.90 -1.70
N SER A 97 -12.23 18.03 -3.01
CA SER A 97 -11.56 17.11 -3.94
C SER A 97 -10.08 16.86 -3.64
N ARG A 98 -9.37 17.86 -3.10
CA ARG A 98 -7.95 17.74 -2.72
C ARG A 98 -7.71 17.28 -1.29
N TRP A 99 -8.76 16.85 -0.57
CA TRP A 99 -8.61 16.33 0.79
C TRP A 99 -7.66 15.13 0.83
N LYS A 100 -6.67 15.18 1.71
CA LYS A 100 -5.62 14.16 1.84
C LYS A 100 -5.78 13.30 3.09
N SER A 101 -6.25 13.91 4.17
CA SER A 101 -6.29 13.36 5.52
C SER A 101 -7.49 12.41 5.74
N ASN A 102 -7.57 11.80 6.91
CA ASN A 102 -8.75 11.03 7.33
C ASN A 102 -9.91 11.94 7.79
N GLY A 103 -10.94 11.35 8.37
CA GLY A 103 -12.13 12.07 8.86
C GLY A 103 -11.86 13.05 10.02
N ARG A 104 -10.70 12.96 10.68
CA ARG A 104 -10.25 13.88 11.75
C ARG A 104 -9.26 14.93 11.28
N GLY A 105 -8.84 14.90 10.01
CA GLY A 105 -7.84 15.80 9.49
C GLY A 105 -6.40 15.34 9.72
N VAL A 106 -6.18 14.06 10.04
CA VAL A 106 -4.85 13.47 10.22
C VAL A 106 -4.35 12.88 8.92
N ASP A 107 -3.13 13.20 8.52
CA ASP A 107 -2.41 12.53 7.43
C ASP A 107 -2.00 11.13 7.90
N LEU A 108 -2.71 10.09 7.44
CA LEU A 108 -2.46 8.73 7.88
C LEU A 108 -1.03 8.26 7.56
N ASN A 109 -0.43 8.74 6.46
CA ASN A 109 0.96 8.43 6.12
C ASN A 109 1.97 9.31 6.89
N ARG A 110 1.55 9.89 8.00
CA ARG A 110 2.36 10.56 9.03
C ARG A 110 2.02 10.07 10.43
N ASN A 111 1.11 9.07 10.54
CA ASN A 111 0.59 8.60 11.82
C ASN A 111 1.15 7.23 12.27
N PHE A 112 2.09 6.64 11.52
CA PHE A 112 2.74 5.39 11.92
C PHE A 112 3.93 5.63 12.87
N PRO A 113 4.25 4.67 13.77
CA PRO A 113 5.47 4.72 14.52
C PRO A 113 6.68 4.72 13.58
N ALA A 114 7.60 5.64 13.79
CA ALA A 114 8.85 5.67 13.06
C ALA A 114 9.97 5.99 14.05
N LYS A 115 11.20 5.64 13.70
CA LYS A 115 12.37 5.91 14.55
C LYS A 115 12.47 7.37 14.98
N HIS A 116 11.95 8.27 14.14
CA HIS A 116 11.95 9.71 14.35
C HIS A 116 10.54 10.32 14.30
N PHE A 117 9.53 9.58 14.79
CA PHE A 117 8.18 10.15 14.87
C PHE A 117 8.17 11.39 15.75
N ILE A 118 7.83 12.51 15.15
CA ILE A 118 7.64 13.79 15.84
C ILE A 118 6.21 14.24 15.54
N PRO A 119 5.36 14.43 16.56
CA PRO A 119 4.06 15.07 16.35
C PRO A 119 4.24 16.42 15.69
N GLY A 120 3.58 16.64 14.56
CA GLY A 120 3.77 17.89 13.80
C GLY A 120 2.56 18.27 12.98
N GLY A 121 2.56 19.52 12.54
CA GLY A 121 1.43 20.14 11.83
C GLY A 121 0.29 20.56 12.76
N LYS A 122 -0.69 21.27 12.19
CA LYS A 122 -1.93 21.62 12.90
C LYS A 122 -3.08 20.78 12.38
N LYS A 123 -4.01 20.45 13.25
CA LYS A 123 -5.22 19.69 12.89
C LYS A 123 -5.93 20.33 11.70
N GLY A 124 -6.20 19.52 10.67
CA GLY A 124 -6.80 19.97 9.41
C GLY A 124 -5.82 20.50 8.37
N GLU A 125 -4.55 20.74 8.70
CA GLU A 125 -3.50 21.06 7.73
C GLU A 125 -2.95 19.79 7.07
N GLN A 126 -2.51 19.92 5.83
CA GLN A 126 -1.86 18.81 5.13
C GLN A 126 -0.56 18.43 5.84
N GLY A 127 -0.41 17.14 6.16
CA GLY A 127 0.75 16.61 6.87
C GLY A 127 0.62 16.57 8.40
N TYR A 128 -0.52 16.94 8.97
CA TYR A 128 -0.76 16.78 10.41
C TYR A 128 -0.70 15.30 10.80
N SER A 129 0.24 14.96 11.68
CA SER A 129 0.56 13.57 12.07
C SER A 129 -0.38 12.99 13.14
N GLY A 130 -1.32 13.77 13.65
CA GLY A 130 -2.09 13.39 14.84
C GLY A 130 -1.32 13.63 16.17
N PRO A 131 -1.98 13.42 17.32
CA PRO A 131 -1.39 13.70 18.63
C PRO A 131 -0.31 12.71 19.03
N LYS A 132 -0.34 11.49 18.50
CA LYS A 132 0.64 10.42 18.72
C LYS A 132 0.60 9.42 17.57
N ALA A 133 1.64 8.62 17.45
CA ALA A 133 1.64 7.50 16.51
C ALA A 133 0.47 6.54 16.78
N LEU A 134 -0.16 6.06 15.70
CA LEU A 134 -1.33 5.18 15.73
C LEU A 134 -2.51 5.76 16.55
N SER A 135 -2.64 7.08 16.57
CA SER A 135 -3.82 7.73 17.16
C SER A 135 -5.09 7.49 16.36
N GLU A 136 -4.96 7.17 15.08
CA GLU A 136 -6.08 6.99 14.19
C GLU A 136 -6.43 5.51 14.03
N PRO A 137 -7.73 5.15 14.09
CA PRO A 137 -8.15 3.76 13.96
C PRO A 137 -7.74 3.14 12.61
N GLU A 138 -7.66 3.93 11.55
CA GLU A 138 -7.25 3.51 10.23
C GLU A 138 -5.77 3.06 10.21
N SER A 139 -4.87 3.89 10.70
CA SER A 139 -3.44 3.53 10.79
C SER A 139 -3.19 2.39 11.77
N TYR A 140 -3.97 2.34 12.86
CA TYR A 140 -3.91 1.25 13.82
C TYR A 140 -4.32 -0.09 13.19
N ALA A 141 -5.40 -0.12 12.39
CA ALA A 141 -5.87 -1.32 11.69
C ALA A 141 -4.81 -1.83 10.70
N VAL A 142 -4.25 -0.94 9.86
CA VAL A 142 -3.18 -1.27 8.91
C VAL A 142 -1.95 -1.83 9.65
N ALA A 143 -1.49 -1.16 10.71
CA ALA A 143 -0.33 -1.60 11.48
C ALA A 143 -0.59 -2.94 12.20
N THR A 144 -1.81 -3.20 12.63
CA THR A 144 -2.19 -4.43 13.30
C THR A 144 -2.14 -5.61 12.34
N LEU A 145 -2.79 -5.50 11.16
CA LEU A 145 -2.70 -6.55 10.14
C LEU A 145 -1.25 -6.81 9.73
N THR A 146 -0.46 -5.75 9.48
CA THR A 146 0.96 -5.91 9.13
C THR A 146 1.72 -6.76 10.15
N ARG A 147 1.53 -6.48 11.45
CA ARG A 147 2.18 -7.25 12.53
C ARG A 147 1.65 -8.68 12.61
N GLN A 148 0.35 -8.90 12.38
CA GLN A 148 -0.25 -10.24 12.35
C GLN A 148 0.35 -11.08 11.24
N LEU A 149 0.44 -10.56 10.02
CA LEU A 149 1.04 -11.27 8.88
C LEU A 149 2.52 -11.60 9.10
N ILE A 150 3.29 -10.73 9.77
CA ILE A 150 4.68 -11.04 10.15
C ILE A 150 4.74 -12.27 11.09
N LYS A 151 3.81 -12.37 12.03
CA LYS A 151 3.81 -13.44 13.03
C LYS A 151 3.22 -14.75 12.52
N GLN A 152 2.20 -14.68 11.70
CA GLN A 152 1.35 -15.82 11.34
C GLN A 152 1.65 -16.37 9.95
N GLN A 153 2.09 -15.54 9.03
CA GLN A 153 2.28 -15.91 7.62
C GLN A 153 3.60 -15.42 7.03
N ASN A 154 4.64 -15.27 7.84
CA ASN A 154 5.98 -14.88 7.36
C ASN A 154 5.94 -13.82 6.24
N LEU A 155 5.42 -12.64 6.53
CA LEU A 155 5.30 -11.54 5.58
C LEU A 155 6.62 -11.27 4.85
N GLN A 156 6.66 -11.45 3.54
CA GLN A 156 7.85 -11.31 2.71
C GLN A 156 8.14 -9.86 2.33
N GLY A 157 7.12 -9.04 2.18
CA GLY A 157 7.28 -7.63 1.81
C GLY A 157 5.98 -6.86 1.79
N VAL A 158 6.11 -5.55 1.61
CA VAL A 158 4.97 -4.62 1.53
C VAL A 158 5.11 -3.71 0.30
N VAL A 159 4.04 -3.60 -0.49
CA VAL A 159 3.92 -2.60 -1.55
C VAL A 159 2.87 -1.58 -1.15
N ASN A 160 3.26 -0.32 -1.05
CA ASN A 160 2.37 0.78 -0.69
C ASN A 160 2.05 1.60 -1.94
N TYR A 161 0.77 1.65 -2.33
CA TYR A 161 0.31 2.40 -3.50
C TYR A 161 -0.23 3.76 -3.12
N HIS A 162 0.30 4.76 -3.80
CA HIS A 162 -0.05 6.17 -3.71
C HIS A 162 -0.31 6.77 -5.11
N ALA A 163 -0.71 7.99 -5.15
CA ALA A 163 -0.77 8.84 -6.34
C ALA A 163 -0.42 10.28 -5.95
N MET A 164 0.44 10.97 -6.72
CA MET A 164 0.70 10.80 -8.13
C MET A 164 2.20 11.02 -8.46
N GLY A 165 2.57 10.72 -9.70
CA GLY A 165 3.89 11.11 -10.21
C GLY A 165 4.55 10.06 -11.12
N ARG A 166 4.03 8.83 -11.17
CA ARG A 166 4.68 7.69 -11.86
C ARG A 166 6.12 7.51 -11.40
N ILE A 167 6.31 7.51 -10.10
CA ILE A 167 7.61 7.35 -9.45
C ILE A 167 7.58 6.22 -8.42
N ILE A 168 8.75 5.67 -8.12
CA ILE A 168 8.90 4.57 -7.16
C ILE A 168 9.94 4.96 -6.10
N TYR A 169 9.54 4.89 -4.84
CA TYR A 169 10.44 4.97 -3.69
C TYR A 169 10.91 3.56 -3.35
N GLY A 170 12.18 3.28 -3.61
CA GLY A 170 12.81 1.98 -3.35
C GLY A 170 14.16 2.12 -2.64
N ASP A 171 14.50 3.33 -2.14
CA ASP A 171 15.69 3.56 -1.36
C ASP A 171 15.67 2.75 -0.06
N CYS A 172 16.80 2.15 0.31
CA CYS A 172 16.94 1.35 1.50
C CYS A 172 18.32 1.55 2.12
N THR A 173 18.34 2.12 3.31
CA THR A 173 19.59 2.33 4.07
C THR A 173 19.94 1.11 4.92
N LYS A 174 18.96 0.26 5.27
CA LYS A 174 19.13 -0.90 6.13
C LYS A 174 19.71 -2.08 5.37
N GLY A 175 20.95 -2.44 5.67
CA GLY A 175 21.73 -3.45 4.91
C GLY A 175 21.01 -4.79 4.74
N SER A 176 20.36 -5.29 5.81
CA SER A 176 19.62 -6.56 5.79
C SER A 176 18.42 -6.59 4.83
N LEU A 177 17.85 -5.43 4.50
CA LEU A 177 16.67 -5.31 3.63
C LEU A 177 17.01 -4.92 2.19
N LYS A 178 18.26 -4.48 1.93
CA LYS A 178 18.64 -3.92 0.61
C LYS A 178 18.33 -4.86 -0.53
N LYS A 179 18.73 -6.12 -0.41
CA LYS A 179 18.58 -7.12 -1.48
C LYS A 179 17.13 -7.23 -1.94
N ASP A 180 16.20 -7.45 -1.02
CA ASP A 180 14.81 -7.69 -1.38
C ASP A 180 14.06 -6.39 -1.71
N THR A 181 14.38 -5.29 -1.03
CA THR A 181 13.81 -3.98 -1.39
C THR A 181 14.21 -3.55 -2.82
N TYR A 182 15.49 -3.70 -3.19
CA TYR A 182 15.93 -3.40 -4.55
C TYR A 182 15.38 -4.37 -5.58
N LYS A 183 15.22 -5.66 -5.24
CA LYS A 183 14.56 -6.63 -6.10
C LYS A 183 13.11 -6.20 -6.41
N MET A 184 12.35 -5.82 -5.39
CA MET A 184 10.98 -5.28 -5.54
C MET A 184 10.98 -4.02 -6.41
N TYR A 185 11.87 -3.09 -6.14
CA TYR A 185 12.02 -1.84 -6.88
C TYR A 185 12.33 -2.07 -8.36
N ASP A 186 13.31 -2.91 -8.67
CA ASP A 186 13.74 -3.17 -10.05
C ASP A 186 12.64 -3.86 -10.86
N ILE A 187 11.89 -4.80 -10.24
CA ILE A 187 10.72 -5.44 -10.85
C ILE A 187 9.66 -4.37 -11.17
N ALA A 188 9.28 -3.56 -10.20
CA ALA A 188 8.27 -2.53 -10.39
C ALA A 188 8.69 -1.52 -11.46
N LYS A 189 9.94 -1.03 -11.40
CA LYS A 189 10.49 -0.09 -12.39
C LYS A 189 10.51 -0.67 -13.80
N LYS A 190 10.96 -1.92 -13.96
CA LYS A 190 11.01 -2.60 -15.26
C LYS A 190 9.64 -2.77 -15.90
N ILE A 191 8.62 -3.09 -15.09
CA ILE A 191 7.27 -3.35 -15.57
C ILE A 191 6.54 -2.05 -15.90
N THR A 192 6.58 -1.08 -14.98
CA THR A 192 5.78 0.15 -15.09
C THR A 192 6.43 1.21 -15.98
N GLY A 193 7.76 1.19 -16.10
CA GLY A 193 8.54 2.27 -16.69
C GLY A 193 8.56 3.55 -15.84
N TYR A 194 8.17 3.48 -14.56
CA TYR A 194 8.14 4.65 -13.68
C TYR A 194 9.55 5.08 -13.29
N SER A 195 9.70 6.38 -13.02
CA SER A 195 10.97 6.96 -12.63
C SER A 195 11.33 6.60 -11.19
N LYS A 196 12.62 6.67 -10.85
CA LYS A 196 13.05 6.68 -9.45
C LYS A 196 12.50 7.94 -8.78
N ALA A 197 11.90 7.79 -7.61
CA ALA A 197 11.56 8.94 -6.79
C ALA A 197 12.84 9.69 -6.39
N PRO A 198 12.80 11.02 -6.21
CA PRO A 198 13.89 11.74 -5.57
C PRO A 198 14.23 11.06 -4.24
N ASP A 199 15.52 10.94 -3.94
CA ASP A 199 15.92 10.41 -2.65
C ASP A 199 15.16 11.25 -1.61
N SER A 200 14.43 10.57 -0.74
CA SER A 200 13.78 11.23 0.39
C SER A 200 14.93 11.77 1.24
N GLY A 201 15.37 12.97 0.86
CA GLY A 201 16.55 13.58 1.45
C GLY A 201 16.43 13.50 2.95
N SER A 202 17.49 13.09 3.59
CA SER A 202 17.68 12.93 5.03
C SER A 202 17.34 14.15 5.88
N GLY A 203 16.65 15.10 5.30
CA GLY A 203 16.59 16.43 5.85
C GLY A 203 15.24 16.91 6.32
N ARG A 204 14.22 16.21 6.54
CA ARG A 204 12.97 16.63 7.18
C ARG A 204 11.80 15.70 6.81
N SER A 205 12.02 14.40 6.92
CA SER A 205 10.88 13.53 7.12
C SER A 205 10.29 13.88 8.48
N TRP A 206 9.04 14.32 8.49
CA TRP A 206 8.28 14.51 9.74
C TRP A 206 8.06 13.17 10.46
N GLY A 207 8.67 12.08 9.94
CA GLY A 207 8.48 10.72 10.41
C GLY A 207 7.06 10.21 10.15
N GLY A 208 6.78 9.00 10.62
CA GLY A 208 5.43 8.45 10.62
C GLY A 208 4.92 7.96 9.27
N GLN A 209 5.77 7.78 8.29
CA GLN A 209 5.38 7.13 7.03
C GLN A 209 5.22 5.62 7.24
N TYR A 210 4.25 5.03 6.56
CA TYR A 210 4.00 3.59 6.65
C TYR A 210 5.19 2.76 6.15
N ARG A 211 5.83 3.16 5.05
CA ARG A 211 7.01 2.51 4.53
C ARG A 211 8.18 2.51 5.54
N GLU A 212 8.44 3.65 6.19
CA GLU A 212 9.47 3.77 7.24
C GLU A 212 9.16 2.84 8.43
N TYR A 213 7.88 2.81 8.86
CA TYR A 213 7.44 1.90 9.92
C TYR A 213 7.74 0.45 9.58
N VAL A 214 7.40 0.01 8.35
CA VAL A 214 7.64 -1.36 7.89
C VAL A 214 9.13 -1.69 7.84
N MET A 215 9.95 -0.79 7.30
CA MET A 215 11.37 -1.05 7.11
C MET A 215 12.17 -0.90 8.40
N ASP A 216 11.97 0.17 9.14
CA ASP A 216 12.83 0.53 10.27
C ASP A 216 12.46 -0.21 11.54
N LEU A 217 11.17 -0.37 11.82
CA LEU A 217 10.69 -0.99 13.04
C LEU A 217 10.30 -2.46 12.88
N LEU A 218 9.67 -2.82 11.76
CA LEU A 218 9.22 -4.20 11.54
C LEU A 218 10.24 -5.05 10.77
N ASN A 219 11.31 -4.45 10.28
CA ASN A 219 12.39 -5.13 9.56
C ASN A 219 11.90 -5.98 8.37
N LYS A 220 11.01 -5.40 7.55
CA LYS A 220 10.49 -6.02 6.32
C LYS A 220 10.75 -5.13 5.11
N PRO A 221 11.07 -5.70 3.93
CA PRO A 221 11.28 -4.90 2.72
C PRO A 221 9.99 -4.20 2.30
N SER A 222 10.10 -2.95 1.84
CA SER A 222 8.94 -2.18 1.39
C SER A 222 9.31 -1.17 0.32
N ILE A 223 8.42 -1.03 -0.67
CA ILE A 223 8.49 0.03 -1.68
C ILE A 223 7.19 0.84 -1.68
N THR A 224 7.27 2.08 -2.15
CA THR A 224 6.09 2.88 -2.46
C THR A 224 6.03 3.16 -3.95
N ILE A 225 4.88 2.93 -4.56
CA ILE A 225 4.61 3.19 -5.98
C ILE A 225 3.58 4.31 -6.07
N GLU A 226 3.95 5.43 -6.67
CA GLU A 226 3.07 6.55 -6.97
C GLU A 226 2.53 6.41 -8.39
N ILE A 227 1.29 5.98 -8.55
CA ILE A 227 0.64 5.88 -9.87
C ILE A 227 0.05 7.21 -10.32
N GLY A 228 -0.36 7.30 -11.59
CA GLY A 228 -0.94 8.54 -12.11
C GLY A 228 0.09 9.62 -12.44
N SER A 229 -0.22 10.49 -13.39
CA SER A 229 0.80 11.35 -14.01
C SER A 229 0.66 12.85 -13.74
N SER A 230 -0.48 13.35 -13.25
CA SER A 230 -0.72 14.79 -13.25
C SER A 230 -1.14 15.38 -11.91
N VAL A 231 -2.32 15.04 -11.45
CA VAL A 231 -2.92 15.59 -10.22
C VAL A 231 -3.60 14.49 -9.40
N ALA A 232 -3.78 14.73 -8.12
CA ALA A 232 -4.63 13.90 -7.26
C ALA A 232 -5.81 14.76 -6.75
N PRO A 233 -7.07 14.32 -6.94
CA PRO A 233 -7.49 13.06 -7.56
C PRO A 233 -7.09 12.95 -9.02
N CYS A 234 -6.63 11.76 -9.42
CA CYS A 234 -6.30 11.50 -10.81
C CYS A 234 -7.57 11.46 -11.67
N PRO A 235 -7.54 12.02 -12.89
CA PRO A 235 -8.66 11.92 -13.83
C PRO A 235 -9.01 10.47 -14.15
N HIS A 236 -10.30 10.18 -14.32
CA HIS A 236 -10.82 8.83 -14.55
C HIS A 236 -10.18 8.11 -15.75
N TRP A 237 -9.84 8.83 -16.81
CA TRP A 237 -9.20 8.25 -18.01
C TRP A 237 -7.82 7.61 -17.71
N GLN A 238 -7.17 7.96 -16.61
CA GLN A 238 -5.91 7.34 -16.21
C GLN A 238 -6.08 5.92 -15.61
N TYR A 239 -7.27 5.57 -15.15
CA TYR A 239 -7.54 4.30 -14.47
C TYR A 239 -7.07 3.09 -15.27
N GLU A 240 -7.51 2.97 -16.52
CA GLU A 240 -7.12 1.84 -17.37
C GLU A 240 -5.62 1.84 -17.68
N ILE A 241 -5.05 3.01 -17.93
CA ILE A 241 -3.61 3.16 -18.20
C ILE A 241 -2.80 2.68 -17.00
N GLU A 242 -3.17 3.09 -15.79
CA GLU A 242 -2.46 2.72 -14.57
C GLU A 242 -2.65 1.24 -14.25
N PHE A 243 -3.82 0.67 -14.48
CA PHE A 243 -4.03 -0.77 -14.38
C PHE A 243 -3.12 -1.54 -15.33
N GLN A 244 -3.09 -1.18 -16.62
CA GLN A 244 -2.24 -1.85 -17.61
C GLN A 244 -0.75 -1.79 -17.26
N LYS A 245 -0.29 -0.68 -16.68
CA LYS A 245 1.10 -0.52 -16.23
C LYS A 245 1.42 -1.34 -15.00
N ASN A 246 0.48 -1.54 -14.08
CA ASN A 246 0.76 -2.14 -12.77
C ASN A 246 0.35 -3.61 -12.67
N ARG A 247 -0.55 -4.14 -13.48
CA ARG A 247 -1.20 -5.46 -13.37
C ARG A 247 -0.25 -6.66 -13.24
N TYR A 248 1.03 -6.52 -13.53
CA TYR A 248 2.03 -7.57 -13.38
C TYR A 248 2.97 -7.37 -12.19
N VAL A 249 2.93 -6.19 -11.56
CA VAL A 249 3.93 -5.81 -10.54
C VAL A 249 3.84 -6.73 -9.33
N VAL A 250 2.66 -6.87 -8.74
CA VAL A 250 2.47 -7.61 -7.49
C VAL A 250 2.79 -9.09 -7.69
N VAL A 251 2.26 -9.74 -8.72
CA VAL A 251 2.53 -11.17 -8.97
C VAL A 251 4.01 -11.44 -9.27
N ARG A 252 4.70 -10.52 -9.95
CA ARG A 252 6.13 -10.65 -10.22
C ARG A 252 6.98 -10.45 -8.98
N ILE A 253 6.58 -9.55 -8.09
CA ILE A 253 7.22 -9.37 -6.78
C ILE A 253 6.99 -10.63 -5.92
N ALA A 254 5.74 -11.11 -5.82
CA ALA A 254 5.40 -12.34 -5.10
C ALA A 254 6.25 -13.53 -5.59
N ASN A 255 6.37 -13.70 -6.91
CA ASN A 255 7.19 -14.77 -7.48
C ASN A 255 8.70 -14.64 -7.19
N ALA A 256 9.19 -13.44 -6.95
CA ALA A 256 10.60 -13.19 -6.71
C ALA A 256 10.99 -13.29 -5.22
N LEU A 257 10.04 -13.11 -4.30
CA LEU A 257 10.29 -13.11 -2.86
C LEU A 257 10.01 -14.47 -2.19
N LYS A 258 9.27 -15.37 -2.87
CA LYS A 258 8.98 -16.75 -2.38
C LYS A 258 10.25 -17.58 -2.23
#